data_3bdaf7736fc8d718ab636d7c1de11d0d
#
_entry.id   3bdaf7736fc8d718ab636d7c1de11d0d
#
_cell.length_a   1.000
_cell.length_b   1.000
_cell.length_c   1.000
_cell.angle_alpha   90.00
_cell.angle_beta   90.00
_cell.angle_gamma   90.00
#
_symmetry.space_group_name_H-M   'P 1'
#
loop_
_entity.id
_entity.type
_entity.pdbx_description
1 polymer ?
#
loop_
_entity_poly.entity_id
_entity_poly.type
_entity_poly.pdbx_seq_one_letter_code
_entity_poly.pdbx_strand_id
1 'polypeptide(L)'
;GDVERLIAEHKVDIGFMTCLSTMSDVSLEPVARDELLLVTPAGISEPSWDQLLQLGFIDHPDGAYHAGQLLGVNFHEFQNVNQFTRSGFSNQINLILEPVSQGLGFTVLPSHAVSAFKEPGKVSVHRLGNKVSETLYMSTHTDKFIPNRVATVITEAVKCLKSI
;
A
#
# COMPACT_ATOMS: atom_id res chain seq x y z
N GLY A 1 -10.67 -5.93 -9.85
CA GLY A 1 -10.52 -4.47 -9.73
C GLY A 1 -10.43 -3.76 -11.06
N ASP A 2 -10.25 -2.45 -11.04
CA ASP A 2 -10.22 -1.64 -12.27
C ASP A 2 -9.07 -2.01 -13.20
N VAL A 3 -7.90 -2.35 -12.65
CA VAL A 3 -6.73 -2.80 -13.42
C VAL A 3 -7.04 -4.08 -14.18
N GLU A 4 -7.64 -5.06 -13.52
CA GLU A 4 -8.03 -6.34 -14.15
C GLU A 4 -8.98 -6.11 -15.33
N ARG A 5 -9.99 -5.27 -15.12
CA ARG A 5 -10.98 -4.95 -16.16
C ARG A 5 -10.32 -4.28 -17.37
N LEU A 6 -9.45 -3.29 -17.12
CA LEU A 6 -8.76 -2.59 -18.20
C LEU A 6 -7.85 -3.52 -19.02
N ILE A 7 -7.21 -4.50 -18.37
CA ILE A 7 -6.39 -5.50 -19.06
C ILE A 7 -7.26 -6.47 -19.84
N ALA A 8 -8.32 -7.02 -19.23
CA ALA A 8 -9.24 -7.93 -19.90
C ALA A 8 -9.94 -7.30 -21.12
N GLU A 9 -10.24 -5.99 -21.05
CA GLU A 9 -10.83 -5.23 -22.15
C GLU A 9 -9.79 -4.72 -23.17
N HIS A 10 -8.52 -5.14 -23.07
CA HIS A 10 -7.40 -4.69 -23.92
C HIS A 10 -7.15 -3.16 -23.92
N LYS A 11 -7.57 -2.45 -22.88
CA LYS A 11 -7.36 -1.00 -22.76
C LYS A 11 -5.96 -0.63 -22.28
N VAL A 12 -5.29 -1.56 -21.57
CA VAL A 12 -3.89 -1.45 -21.13
C VAL A 12 -3.14 -2.75 -21.42
N ASP A 13 -1.82 -2.67 -21.63
CA ASP A 13 -0.98 -3.83 -21.94
C ASP A 13 -0.52 -4.56 -20.66
N ILE A 14 -0.17 -3.82 -19.63
CA ILE A 14 0.28 -4.32 -18.33
C ILE A 14 -0.36 -3.52 -17.19
N GLY A 15 -0.41 -4.14 -16.03
CA GLY A 15 -0.83 -3.48 -14.80
C GLY A 15 -0.14 -4.10 -13.59
N PHE A 16 -0.17 -3.39 -12.46
CA PHE A 16 0.32 -3.89 -11.19
C PHE A 16 -0.82 -3.91 -10.18
N MET A 17 -0.86 -4.97 -9.37
CA MET A 17 -1.93 -5.15 -8.39
C MET A 17 -1.43 -5.96 -7.18
N THR A 18 -2.09 -5.77 -6.07
CA THR A 18 -1.74 -6.42 -4.80
C THR A 18 -2.67 -7.57 -4.42
N CYS A 19 -3.66 -7.85 -5.24
CA CYS A 19 -4.58 -8.97 -5.04
C CYS A 19 -4.59 -9.92 -6.24
N LEU A 20 -5.00 -11.15 -6.00
CA LEU A 20 -5.16 -12.14 -7.07
C LEU A 20 -6.37 -11.78 -7.94
N SER A 21 -6.20 -11.89 -9.25
CA SER A 21 -7.29 -11.71 -10.20
C SER A 21 -8.22 -12.93 -10.21
N THR A 22 -9.50 -12.66 -10.33
CA THR A 22 -10.52 -13.68 -10.57
C THR A 22 -10.91 -13.80 -12.04
N MET A 23 -10.32 -12.96 -12.91
CA MET A 23 -10.62 -12.95 -14.35
C MET A 23 -9.71 -13.94 -15.09
N SER A 24 -10.31 -14.82 -15.88
CA SER A 24 -9.59 -15.87 -16.62
C SER A 24 -8.62 -15.33 -17.69
N ASP A 25 -8.90 -14.11 -18.17
CA ASP A 25 -8.12 -13.48 -19.25
C ASP A 25 -6.94 -12.66 -18.76
N VAL A 26 -6.68 -12.68 -17.44
CA VAL A 26 -5.58 -11.95 -16.82
C VAL A 26 -4.59 -12.92 -16.21
N SER A 27 -3.35 -12.85 -16.65
CA SER A 27 -2.23 -13.59 -16.09
C SER A 27 -1.54 -12.74 -15.01
N LEU A 28 -1.19 -13.37 -13.89
CA LEU A 28 -0.51 -12.71 -12.77
C LEU A 28 0.85 -13.34 -12.53
N GLU A 29 1.86 -12.48 -12.38
CA GLU A 29 3.21 -12.87 -11.99
C GLU A 29 3.64 -12.06 -10.77
N PRO A 30 4.08 -12.70 -9.66
CA PRO A 30 4.61 -11.97 -8.51
C PRO A 30 5.96 -11.34 -8.88
N VAL A 31 6.09 -10.02 -8.68
CA VAL A 31 7.29 -9.27 -9.07
C VAL A 31 8.03 -8.64 -7.89
N ALA A 32 7.34 -8.37 -6.79
CA ALA A 32 7.95 -7.77 -5.60
C ALA A 32 7.12 -8.07 -4.35
N ARG A 33 7.76 -7.89 -3.19
CA ARG A 33 7.07 -7.83 -1.89
C ARG A 33 7.37 -6.49 -1.27
N ASP A 34 6.37 -5.90 -0.63
CA ASP A 34 6.46 -4.60 0.00
C ASP A 34 5.95 -4.65 1.44
N GLU A 35 6.79 -4.25 2.38
CA GLU A 35 6.45 -4.27 3.81
C GLU A 35 5.43 -3.19 4.13
N LEU A 36 4.41 -3.54 4.91
CA LEU A 36 3.47 -2.57 5.45
C LEU A 36 4.06 -1.91 6.71
N LEU A 37 3.98 -0.59 6.75
CA LEU A 37 4.53 0.22 7.83
C LEU A 37 3.45 1.05 8.50
N LEU A 38 3.51 1.15 9.82
CA LEU A 38 2.72 2.09 10.59
C LEU A 38 3.41 3.45 10.60
N VAL A 39 2.70 4.50 10.21
CA VAL A 39 3.23 5.86 10.14
C VAL A 39 2.42 6.76 11.06
N THR A 40 3.10 7.43 11.97
CA THR A 40 2.54 8.39 12.92
C THR A 40 3.17 9.77 12.76
N PRO A 41 2.61 10.82 13.36
CA PRO A 41 3.32 12.08 13.49
C PRO A 41 4.68 11.90 14.16
N ALA A 42 5.62 12.79 13.86
CA ALA A 42 6.96 12.75 14.44
C ALA A 42 6.92 12.86 15.97
N GLY A 43 7.90 12.23 16.64
CA GLY A 43 8.04 12.27 18.08
C GLY A 43 7.38 11.11 18.83
N ILE A 44 6.67 10.22 18.16
CA ILE A 44 6.11 9.01 18.74
C ILE A 44 7.11 7.88 18.49
N SER A 45 7.61 7.23 19.55
CA SER A 45 8.61 6.16 19.42
C SER A 45 8.01 4.76 19.39
N GLU A 46 7.04 4.50 20.25
CA GLU A 46 6.34 3.22 20.32
C GLU A 46 4.84 3.48 20.50
N PRO A 47 4.07 3.54 19.41
CA PRO A 47 2.65 3.86 19.52
C PRO A 47 1.88 2.75 20.23
N SER A 48 1.18 3.10 21.32
CA SER A 48 0.24 2.21 21.99
C SER A 48 -1.12 2.23 21.29
N TRP A 49 -1.95 1.24 21.58
CA TRP A 49 -3.33 1.21 21.09
C TRP A 49 -4.11 2.49 21.43
N ASP A 50 -3.98 2.96 22.69
CA ASP A 50 -4.65 4.18 23.13
C ASP A 50 -4.17 5.43 22.37
N GLN A 51 -2.88 5.51 22.06
CA GLN A 51 -2.35 6.60 21.23
C GLN A 51 -2.92 6.57 19.82
N LEU A 52 -3.06 5.38 19.23
CA LEU A 52 -3.68 5.26 17.90
C LEU A 52 -5.15 5.68 17.93
N LEU A 53 -5.89 5.31 18.97
CA LEU A 53 -7.27 5.77 19.16
C LEU A 53 -7.37 7.30 19.28
N GLN A 54 -6.44 7.92 20.02
CA GLN A 54 -6.39 9.38 20.17
C GLN A 54 -6.02 10.10 18.89
N LEU A 55 -5.09 9.57 18.11
CA LEU A 55 -4.65 10.16 16.85
C LEU A 55 -5.75 10.14 15.79
N GLY A 56 -6.48 9.06 15.69
CA GLY A 56 -7.38 8.82 14.57
C GLY A 56 -6.66 8.35 13.31
N PHE A 57 -7.41 7.86 12.35
CA PHE A 57 -6.92 7.20 11.16
C PHE A 57 -7.05 8.09 9.92
N ILE A 58 -5.95 8.27 9.19
CA ILE A 58 -5.96 8.87 7.87
C ILE A 58 -6.19 7.74 6.86
N ASP A 59 -7.36 7.76 6.25
CA ASP A 59 -7.83 6.71 5.35
C ASP A 59 -7.38 6.95 3.91
N HIS A 60 -7.32 5.88 3.15
CA HIS A 60 -7.03 5.86 1.71
C HIS A 60 -7.70 4.64 1.08
N PRO A 61 -7.75 4.49 -0.26
CA PRO A 61 -8.49 3.41 -0.90
C PRO A 61 -8.17 2.00 -0.39
N ASP A 62 -6.91 1.72 -0.05
CA ASP A 62 -6.48 0.43 0.52
C ASP A 62 -6.30 0.48 2.04
N GLY A 63 -6.70 1.57 2.69
CA GLY A 63 -6.42 1.84 4.10
C GLY A 63 -6.96 0.78 5.05
N ALA A 64 -8.22 0.41 4.88
CA ALA A 64 -8.84 -0.63 5.72
C ALA A 64 -8.15 -1.99 5.55
N TYR A 65 -7.76 -2.34 4.33
CA TYR A 65 -7.04 -3.59 4.04
C TYR A 65 -5.64 -3.58 4.65
N HIS A 66 -4.84 -2.55 4.41
CA HIS A 66 -3.50 -2.44 4.97
C HIS A 66 -3.50 -2.39 6.50
N ALA A 67 -4.39 -1.60 7.09
CA ALA A 67 -4.53 -1.54 8.54
C ALA A 67 -4.98 -2.90 9.11
N GLY A 68 -5.92 -3.57 8.48
CA GLY A 68 -6.38 -4.91 8.87
C GLY A 68 -5.24 -5.93 8.89
N GLN A 69 -4.39 -5.92 7.88
CA GLN A 69 -3.24 -6.82 7.79
C GLN A 69 -2.20 -6.55 8.88
N LEU A 70 -1.80 -5.30 9.06
CA LEU A 70 -0.72 -4.96 9.99
C LEU A 70 -1.19 -4.88 11.45
N LEU A 71 -2.27 -4.17 11.71
CA LEU A 71 -2.75 -3.97 13.08
C LEU A 71 -3.39 -5.24 13.66
N GLY A 72 -4.03 -6.05 12.82
CA GLY A 72 -4.66 -7.28 13.25
C GLY A 72 -3.71 -8.31 13.85
N VAL A 73 -2.44 -8.33 13.43
CA VAL A 73 -1.42 -9.25 13.95
C VAL A 73 -0.56 -8.63 15.06
N ASN A 74 -0.66 -7.32 15.29
CA ASN A 74 0.16 -6.60 16.26
C ASN A 74 -0.61 -6.07 17.48
N PHE A 75 -1.91 -5.86 17.35
CA PHE A 75 -2.77 -5.34 18.42
C PHE A 75 -3.96 -6.27 18.62
N HIS A 76 -4.04 -6.92 19.77
CA HIS A 76 -5.16 -7.82 20.08
C HIS A 76 -6.51 -7.09 20.22
N GLU A 77 -6.49 -5.79 20.48
CA GLU A 77 -7.66 -4.93 20.55
C GLU A 77 -8.27 -4.61 19.17
N PHE A 78 -7.50 -4.79 18.10
CA PHE A 78 -7.93 -4.46 16.73
C PHE A 78 -8.99 -5.45 16.22
N GLN A 79 -10.11 -4.93 15.79
CA GLN A 79 -11.17 -5.67 15.09
C GLN A 79 -11.36 -5.16 13.65
N ASN A 80 -11.43 -3.85 13.50
CA ASN A 80 -11.53 -3.18 12.19
C ASN A 80 -11.22 -1.68 12.32
N VAL A 81 -11.01 -1.00 11.20
CA VAL A 81 -10.65 0.43 11.17
C VAL A 81 -11.72 1.37 11.69
N ASN A 82 -12.98 0.92 11.77
CA ASN A 82 -14.07 1.76 12.28
C ASN A 82 -13.96 2.04 13.78
N GLN A 83 -13.07 1.34 14.49
CA GLN A 83 -12.73 1.64 15.90
C GLN A 83 -12.01 2.98 16.03
N PHE A 84 -11.36 3.46 14.96
CA PHE A 84 -10.69 4.75 14.95
C PHE A 84 -11.59 5.85 14.40
N THR A 85 -11.43 7.06 14.92
CA THR A 85 -11.99 8.24 14.29
C THR A 85 -11.31 8.44 12.93
N ARG A 86 -12.08 8.61 11.86
CA ARG A 86 -11.55 8.93 10.54
C ARG A 86 -11.17 10.41 10.51
N SER A 87 -9.89 10.68 10.68
CA SER A 87 -9.35 12.04 10.81
C SER A 87 -8.97 12.67 9.47
N GLY A 88 -9.00 11.93 8.39
CA GLY A 88 -8.74 12.41 7.05
C GLY A 88 -8.84 11.31 6.00
N PHE A 89 -8.78 11.72 4.73
CA PHE A 89 -8.78 10.82 3.58
C PHE A 89 -7.97 11.42 2.44
N SER A 90 -7.19 10.58 1.77
CA SER A 90 -6.55 10.94 0.50
C SER A 90 -6.55 9.75 -0.44
N ASN A 91 -6.87 9.99 -1.69
CA ASN A 91 -6.77 9.01 -2.78
C ASN A 91 -5.49 9.17 -3.62
N GLN A 92 -4.61 10.10 -3.22
CA GLN A 92 -3.34 10.35 -3.88
C GLN A 92 -2.21 9.92 -2.97
N ILE A 93 -1.46 8.88 -3.38
CA ILE A 93 -0.43 8.24 -2.56
C ILE A 93 0.63 9.22 -2.04
N ASN A 94 1.00 10.22 -2.84
CA ASN A 94 1.97 11.23 -2.48
C ASN A 94 1.45 12.27 -1.49
N LEU A 95 0.16 12.30 -1.21
CA LEU A 95 -0.47 13.24 -0.29
C LEU A 95 -1.00 12.60 1.00
N ILE A 96 -0.97 11.27 1.11
CA ILE A 96 -1.51 10.56 2.28
C ILE A 96 -0.75 10.95 3.56
N LEU A 97 0.55 11.15 3.49
CA LEU A 97 1.38 11.48 4.64
C LEU A 97 1.39 12.97 5.02
N GLU A 98 0.83 13.85 4.19
CA GLU A 98 0.71 15.28 4.54
C GLU A 98 -0.09 15.49 5.83
N PRO A 99 -1.33 15.00 5.99
CA PRO A 99 -2.05 15.15 7.24
C PRO A 99 -1.38 14.43 8.42
N VAL A 100 -0.70 13.31 8.20
CA VAL A 100 0.08 12.64 9.25
C VAL A 100 1.21 13.54 9.73
N SER A 101 1.94 14.18 8.82
CA SER A 101 3.03 15.12 9.14
C SER A 101 2.55 16.34 9.95
N GLN A 102 1.29 16.70 9.80
CA GLN A 102 0.64 17.80 10.54
C GLN A 102 0.04 17.38 11.87
N GLY A 103 0.19 16.12 12.26
CA GLY A 103 -0.33 15.61 13.54
C GLY A 103 -1.80 15.22 13.54
N LEU A 104 -2.44 15.10 12.38
CA LEU A 104 -3.88 14.88 12.28
C LEU A 104 -4.30 13.43 12.45
N GLY A 105 -3.38 12.47 12.37
CA GLY A 105 -3.69 11.06 12.53
C GLY A 105 -2.51 10.17 12.16
N PHE A 106 -2.76 8.87 12.20
CA PHE A 106 -1.82 7.84 11.74
C PHE A 106 -2.36 7.14 10.49
N THR A 107 -1.51 6.39 9.81
CA THR A 107 -1.91 5.55 8.68
C THR A 107 -1.03 4.30 8.57
N VAL A 108 -1.43 3.37 7.71
CA VAL A 108 -0.65 2.19 7.35
C VAL A 108 -0.43 2.20 5.84
N LEU A 109 0.81 2.15 5.42
CA LEU A 109 1.20 2.24 4.01
C LEU A 109 2.31 1.22 3.67
N PRO A 110 2.37 0.77 2.42
CA PRO A 110 3.54 0.06 1.91
C PRO A 110 4.80 0.92 1.95
N SER A 111 5.96 0.28 2.11
CA SER A 111 7.23 0.99 2.29
C SER A 111 7.60 1.90 1.11
N HIS A 112 7.24 1.53 -0.12
CA HIS A 112 7.49 2.38 -1.28
C HIS A 112 6.74 3.73 -1.20
N ALA A 113 5.51 3.72 -0.68
CA ALA A 113 4.73 4.95 -0.49
C ALA A 113 5.33 5.84 0.58
N VAL A 114 5.83 5.24 1.66
CA VAL A 114 6.52 5.96 2.74
C VAL A 114 7.82 6.57 2.22
N SER A 115 8.61 5.82 1.45
CA SER A 115 9.88 6.28 0.89
C SER A 115 9.72 7.44 -0.10
N ALA A 116 8.57 7.55 -0.76
CA ALA A 116 8.27 8.63 -1.69
C ALA A 116 7.93 9.97 -0.99
N PHE A 117 7.70 9.96 0.31
CA PHE A 117 7.38 11.18 1.06
C PHE A 117 8.59 12.11 1.17
N LYS A 118 8.40 13.38 0.82
CA LYS A 118 9.49 14.36 0.69
C LYS A 118 10.03 14.90 2.01
N GLU A 119 9.26 14.76 3.10
CA GLU A 119 9.59 15.33 4.41
C GLU A 119 9.63 14.24 5.50
N PRO A 120 10.52 13.22 5.39
CA PRO A 120 10.52 12.07 6.29
C PRO A 120 10.75 12.42 7.76
N GLY A 121 11.39 13.55 8.04
CA GLY A 121 11.59 14.05 9.39
C GLY A 121 10.33 14.53 10.11
N LYS A 122 9.22 14.71 9.40
CA LYS A 122 7.93 15.14 9.95
C LYS A 122 7.01 13.97 10.34
N VAL A 123 7.42 12.75 10.10
CA VAL A 123 6.69 11.54 10.46
C VAL A 123 7.62 10.56 11.17
N SER A 124 7.03 9.67 11.96
CA SER A 124 7.71 8.53 12.54
C SER A 124 7.20 7.25 11.91
N VAL A 125 8.13 6.42 11.43
CA VAL A 125 7.83 5.13 10.78
C VAL A 125 8.12 4.02 11.76
N HIS A 126 7.16 3.12 11.96
CA HIS A 126 7.26 2.03 12.92
C HIS A 126 7.25 0.68 12.23
N ARG A 127 8.25 -0.14 12.52
CA ARG A 127 8.27 -1.57 12.21
C ARG A 127 7.84 -2.31 13.47
N LEU A 128 6.61 -2.85 13.42
CA LEU A 128 6.03 -3.57 14.55
C LEU A 128 6.64 -4.98 14.68
N GLY A 129 6.42 -5.63 15.81
CA GLY A 129 7.00 -6.94 16.13
C GLY A 129 6.65 -8.02 15.10
N ASN A 130 5.42 -8.04 14.61
CA ASN A 130 4.96 -8.94 13.57
C ASN A 130 4.92 -8.20 12.22
N LYS A 131 5.89 -8.49 11.36
CA LYS A 131 5.98 -7.87 10.04
C LYS A 131 4.96 -8.47 9.09
N VAL A 132 4.35 -7.61 8.29
CA VAL A 132 3.42 -7.97 7.22
C VAL A 132 3.93 -7.35 5.92
N SER A 133 3.95 -8.16 4.86
CA SER A 133 4.28 -7.70 3.51
C SER A 133 3.18 -8.09 2.55
N GLU A 134 2.89 -7.22 1.61
CA GLU A 134 2.02 -7.56 0.48
C GLU A 134 2.85 -7.94 -0.75
N THR A 135 2.29 -8.81 -1.58
CA THR A 135 2.92 -9.18 -2.85
C THR A 135 2.36 -8.29 -3.94
N LEU A 136 3.26 -7.68 -4.70
CA LEU A 136 2.91 -6.92 -5.89
C LEU A 136 2.95 -7.87 -7.09
N TYR A 137 1.87 -7.94 -7.84
CA TYR A 137 1.75 -8.75 -9.04
C TYR A 137 1.77 -7.87 -10.28
N MET A 138 2.48 -8.33 -11.28
CA MET A 138 2.34 -7.81 -12.64
C MET A 138 1.21 -8.59 -13.33
N SER A 139 0.26 -7.87 -13.89
CA SER A 139 -0.87 -8.46 -14.60
C SER A 139 -0.82 -8.15 -16.08
N THR A 140 -1.06 -9.17 -16.91
CA THR A 140 -1.09 -9.07 -18.36
C THR A 140 -2.28 -9.89 -18.90
N HIS A 141 -2.70 -9.60 -20.14
CA HIS A 141 -3.70 -10.44 -20.80
C HIS A 141 -3.09 -11.78 -21.19
N THR A 142 -3.74 -12.90 -20.86
CA THR A 142 -3.19 -14.26 -21.05
C THR A 142 -2.87 -14.61 -22.49
N ASP A 143 -3.68 -14.15 -23.45
CA ASP A 143 -3.56 -14.47 -24.87
C ASP A 143 -2.83 -13.40 -25.67
N LYS A 144 -2.22 -12.42 -25.00
CA LYS A 144 -1.61 -11.27 -25.65
C LYS A 144 -0.12 -11.48 -25.89
N PHE A 145 0.29 -11.33 -27.16
CA PHE A 145 1.71 -11.18 -27.48
C PHE A 145 2.24 -9.86 -26.91
N ILE A 146 3.35 -9.91 -26.18
CA ILE A 146 3.99 -8.73 -25.60
C ILE A 146 5.02 -8.18 -26.58
N PRO A 147 4.81 -6.98 -27.19
CA PRO A 147 5.81 -6.34 -28.05
C PRO A 147 7.11 -6.05 -27.30
N ASN A 148 8.25 -6.03 -27.97
CA ASN A 148 9.56 -5.79 -27.36
C ASN A 148 9.61 -4.51 -26.53
N ARG A 149 8.97 -3.43 -26.98
CA ARG A 149 8.88 -2.16 -26.22
C ARG A 149 8.20 -2.32 -24.87
N VAL A 150 7.14 -3.12 -24.82
CA VAL A 150 6.40 -3.42 -23.57
C VAL A 150 7.23 -4.35 -22.68
N ALA A 151 7.88 -5.36 -23.27
CA ALA A 151 8.79 -6.25 -22.54
C ALA A 151 9.94 -5.47 -21.88
N THR A 152 10.49 -4.47 -22.54
CA THR A 152 11.52 -3.57 -21.99
C THR A 152 10.98 -2.77 -20.80
N VAL A 153 9.79 -2.19 -20.92
CA VAL A 153 9.13 -1.45 -19.83
C VAL A 153 8.89 -2.38 -18.63
N ILE A 154 8.43 -3.60 -18.86
CA ILE A 154 8.23 -4.62 -17.81
C ILE A 154 9.55 -4.90 -17.09
N THR A 155 10.65 -5.13 -17.82
CA THR A 155 11.98 -5.42 -17.26
C THR A 155 12.46 -4.27 -16.38
N GLU A 156 12.36 -3.04 -16.82
CA GLU A 156 12.76 -1.86 -16.05
C GLU A 156 11.87 -1.64 -14.82
N ALA A 157 10.57 -1.83 -14.94
CA ALA A 157 9.64 -1.72 -13.83
C ALA A 157 9.93 -2.77 -12.75
N VAL A 158 10.21 -4.03 -13.12
CA VAL A 158 10.56 -5.10 -12.19
C VAL A 158 11.87 -4.82 -11.48
N LYS A 159 12.89 -4.31 -12.17
CA LYS A 159 14.15 -3.87 -11.55
C LYS A 159 13.91 -2.79 -10.50
N CYS A 160 13.11 -1.79 -10.82
CA CYS A 160 12.78 -0.69 -9.91
C CYS A 160 12.07 -1.22 -8.65
N LEU A 161 11.10 -2.12 -8.81
CA LEU A 161 10.35 -2.71 -7.71
C LEU A 161 11.20 -3.61 -6.81
N LYS A 162 12.13 -4.39 -7.38
CA LYS A 162 13.04 -5.26 -6.62
C LYS A 162 14.08 -4.51 -5.81
N SER A 163 14.30 -3.23 -6.08
CA SER A 163 15.21 -2.35 -5.34
C SER A 163 14.58 -1.69 -4.11
N ILE A 164 13.27 -1.88 -3.90
CA ILE A 164 12.51 -1.34 -2.77
C ILE A 164 12.92 -1.96 -1.42
#